data_27cb2dd23243a8d672b8259ff5b30118
#
_entry.id   27cb2dd23243a8d672b8259ff5b30118
#
_cell.length_a   1.000
_cell.length_b   1.000
_cell.length_c   1.000
_cell.angle_alpha   90.00
_cell.angle_beta   90.00
_cell.angle_gamma   90.00
#
_symmetry.space_group_name_H-M   'P 1'
#
loop_
_entity.id
_entity.type
_entity.pdbx_description
1 polymer ?
#
loop_
_entity_poly.entity_id
_entity_poly.type
_entity_poly.pdbx_seq_one_letter_code
_entity_poly.pdbx_strand_id
1 'polypeptide(L)'
;MATQTPLLLAWDGSAPAQRAFEYALELARLRGLPLQVLSVLELPEVYGGIGAGEIDPQELAGANARVAALCERARAAGVSCSSAVRVGVATELILAELRDSGAVGLVLGRSDKGALMRWLVGSVSRGVIAQAPVPVTLVP
;
A
#
# COMPACT_ATOMS: atom_id res chain seq x y z
N MET A 1 26.97 -4.82 0.26
CA MET A 1 25.84 -5.74 0.27
C MET A 1 24.70 -5.20 -0.56
N ALA A 2 24.27 -5.95 -1.55
CA ALA A 2 23.17 -5.51 -2.38
C ALA A 2 21.89 -5.51 -1.55
N THR A 3 21.19 -4.39 -1.52
CA THR A 3 19.87 -4.31 -0.89
C THR A 3 18.90 -5.11 -1.74
N GLN A 4 18.22 -6.07 -1.16
CA GLN A 4 17.22 -6.83 -1.88
C GLN A 4 16.06 -5.92 -2.27
N THR A 5 15.63 -6.05 -3.50
CA THR A 5 14.46 -5.31 -3.97
C THR A 5 13.20 -5.94 -3.39
N PRO A 6 12.30 -5.15 -2.84
CA PRO A 6 11.14 -5.69 -2.14
C PRO A 6 9.97 -6.01 -3.07
N LEU A 7 9.02 -6.77 -2.52
CA LEU A 7 7.67 -6.82 -3.03
C LEU A 7 6.89 -5.70 -2.32
N LEU A 8 6.20 -4.86 -3.07
CA LEU A 8 5.43 -3.76 -2.51
C LEU A 8 3.96 -4.16 -2.37
N LEU A 9 3.42 -3.94 -1.19
CA LEU A 9 1.98 -4.07 -0.93
C LEU A 9 1.39 -2.68 -0.69
N ALA A 10 0.43 -2.28 -1.51
CA ALA A 10 -0.37 -1.09 -1.23
C ALA A 10 -1.61 -1.53 -0.45
N TRP A 11 -1.77 -1.00 0.75
CA TRP A 11 -2.75 -1.50 1.71
C TRP A 11 -3.61 -0.36 2.23
N ASP A 12 -4.92 -0.55 2.25
CA ASP A 12 -5.89 0.48 2.66
C ASP A 12 -6.80 0.04 3.82
N GLY A 13 -6.53 -1.10 4.42
CA GLY A 13 -7.32 -1.59 5.56
C GLY A 13 -8.60 -2.30 5.20
N SER A 14 -8.92 -2.42 3.93
CA SER A 14 -10.14 -3.11 3.48
C SER A 14 -10.01 -4.63 3.57
N ALA A 15 -11.11 -5.33 3.37
CA ALA A 15 -11.10 -6.79 3.32
C ALA A 15 -10.25 -7.32 2.15
N PRO A 16 -10.36 -6.78 0.91
CA PRO A 16 -9.44 -7.18 -0.15
C PRO A 16 -7.98 -6.87 0.17
N ALA A 17 -7.70 -5.73 0.83
CA ALA A 17 -6.33 -5.42 1.23
C ALA A 17 -5.78 -6.42 2.24
N GLN A 18 -6.62 -6.89 3.15
CA GLN A 18 -6.19 -7.91 4.10
C GLN A 18 -5.86 -9.23 3.39
N ARG A 19 -6.65 -9.62 2.42
CA ARG A 19 -6.35 -10.79 1.59
C ARG A 19 -5.10 -10.57 0.75
N ALA A 20 -4.90 -9.35 0.26
CA ALA A 20 -3.70 -8.98 -0.48
C ALA A 20 -2.46 -9.09 0.40
N PHE A 21 -2.56 -8.70 1.67
CA PHE A 21 -1.46 -8.87 2.61
C PHE A 21 -1.10 -10.35 2.77
N GLU A 22 -2.08 -11.21 2.98
CA GLU A 22 -1.82 -12.64 3.14
C GLU A 22 -1.17 -13.23 1.89
N TYR A 23 -1.63 -12.82 0.71
CA TYR A 23 -1.05 -13.26 -0.56
C TYR A 23 0.39 -12.75 -0.70
N ALA A 24 0.62 -11.46 -0.43
CA ALA A 24 1.94 -10.86 -0.56
C ALA A 24 2.93 -11.48 0.42
N LEU A 25 2.48 -11.77 1.63
CA LEU A 25 3.31 -12.43 2.64
C LEU A 25 3.76 -13.81 2.17
N GLU A 26 2.84 -14.59 1.66
CA GLU A 26 3.15 -15.92 1.15
C GLU A 26 4.12 -15.85 -0.04
N LEU A 27 3.86 -14.93 -0.97
CA LEU A 27 4.71 -14.75 -2.14
C LEU A 27 6.12 -14.30 -1.74
N ALA A 28 6.22 -13.34 -0.82
CA ALA A 28 7.51 -12.86 -0.34
C ALA A 28 8.28 -13.98 0.35
N ARG A 29 7.59 -14.77 1.17
CA ARG A 29 8.20 -15.90 1.87
C ARG A 29 8.73 -16.94 0.88
N LEU A 30 7.94 -17.31 -0.12
CA LEU A 30 8.32 -18.32 -1.11
C LEU A 30 9.48 -17.86 -1.98
N ARG A 31 9.53 -16.59 -2.31
CA ARG A 31 10.58 -16.04 -3.19
C ARG A 31 11.76 -15.47 -2.43
N GLY A 32 11.74 -15.47 -1.11
CA GLY A 32 12.82 -14.91 -0.32
C GLY A 32 12.96 -13.39 -0.48
N LEU A 33 11.87 -12.69 -0.67
CA LEU A 33 11.87 -11.23 -0.86
C LEU A 33 11.47 -10.51 0.41
N PRO A 34 12.04 -9.33 0.67
CA PRO A 34 11.48 -8.46 1.71
C PRO A 34 10.12 -7.93 1.25
N LEU A 35 9.27 -7.63 2.22
CA LEU A 35 7.96 -7.04 1.98
C LEU A 35 7.98 -5.58 2.44
N GLN A 36 7.45 -4.69 1.62
CA GLN A 36 7.26 -3.30 1.99
C GLN A 36 5.78 -2.98 1.92
N VAL A 37 5.23 -2.47 3.03
CA VAL A 37 3.81 -2.13 3.12
C VAL A 37 3.67 -0.62 3.04
N LEU A 38 2.89 -0.15 2.08
CA LEU A 38 2.60 1.27 1.91
C LEU A 38 1.11 1.50 2.10
N SER A 39 0.78 2.43 2.98
CA SER A 39 -0.59 2.93 3.11
C SER A 39 -0.61 4.40 2.74
N VAL A 40 -1.57 4.81 1.93
CA VAL A 40 -1.72 6.20 1.52
C VAL A 40 -3.01 6.75 2.10
N LEU A 41 -2.90 7.85 2.82
CA LEU A 41 -4.04 8.61 3.29
C LEU A 41 -4.27 9.76 2.33
N GLU A 42 -5.43 9.77 1.68
CA GLU A 42 -5.79 10.86 0.79
C GLU A 42 -6.44 11.98 1.60
N LEU A 43 -6.04 13.21 1.30
CA LEU A 43 -6.67 14.36 1.91
C LEU A 43 -8.11 14.49 1.39
N PRO A 44 -9.06 14.79 2.27
CA PRO A 44 -10.42 15.03 1.80
C PRO A 44 -10.42 16.20 0.82
N GLU A 45 -11.17 16.04 -0.28
CA GLU A 45 -11.38 17.14 -1.21
C GLU A 45 -12.12 18.25 -0.49
N VAL A 46 -11.51 19.42 -0.45
CA VAL A 46 -12.14 20.59 0.13
C VAL A 46 -12.76 21.40 -1.01
N TYR A 47 -14.08 21.44 -1.02
CA TYR A 47 -14.80 22.31 -1.95
C TYR A 47 -14.46 23.76 -1.66
N GLY A 48 -13.97 24.49 -2.67
CA GLY A 48 -13.67 25.90 -2.54
C GLY A 48 -12.24 26.27 -2.25
N GLY A 49 -11.34 25.33 -2.16
CA GLY A 49 -9.90 25.58 -2.09
C GLY A 49 -9.39 26.26 -0.82
N ILE A 50 -10.22 26.39 0.21
CA ILE A 50 -9.82 27.00 1.46
C ILE A 50 -9.66 25.91 2.50
N GLY A 51 -8.45 25.84 3.06
CA GLY A 51 -8.19 24.91 4.13
C GLY A 51 -8.21 23.46 3.67
N ALA A 52 -7.34 23.13 2.72
CA ALA A 52 -7.04 21.72 2.44
C ALA A 52 -6.89 21.05 3.79
N GLY A 53 -7.80 20.15 4.11
CA GLY A 53 -7.85 19.52 5.40
C GLY A 53 -6.49 18.92 5.74
N GLU A 54 -6.03 19.18 6.93
CA GLU A 54 -4.88 18.46 7.45
C GLU A 54 -5.36 17.06 7.82
N ILE A 55 -4.48 16.08 7.67
CA ILE A 55 -4.77 14.75 8.16
C ILE A 55 -4.86 14.81 9.68
N ASP A 56 -5.92 14.25 10.23
CA ASP A 56 -6.08 14.10 11.66
C ASP A 56 -4.88 13.32 12.21
N PRO A 57 -4.17 13.87 13.21
CA PRO A 57 -3.05 13.15 13.82
C PRO A 57 -3.43 11.77 14.35
N GLN A 58 -4.66 11.58 14.81
CA GLN A 58 -5.13 10.28 15.28
C GLN A 58 -5.30 9.30 14.12
N GLU A 59 -5.77 9.77 12.99
CA GLU A 59 -5.88 8.95 11.78
C GLU A 59 -4.52 8.51 11.30
N LEU A 60 -3.56 9.43 11.27
CA LEU A 60 -2.19 9.12 10.88
C LEU A 60 -1.56 8.11 11.86
N ALA A 61 -1.70 8.33 13.16
CA ALA A 61 -1.18 7.43 14.17
C ALA A 61 -1.82 6.04 14.05
N GLY A 62 -3.12 5.99 13.80
CA GLY A 62 -3.82 4.72 13.60
C GLY A 62 -3.34 3.97 12.36
N ALA A 63 -3.12 4.69 11.27
CA ALA A 63 -2.61 4.08 10.04
C ALA A 63 -1.20 3.53 10.25
N ASN A 64 -0.33 4.29 10.92
CA ASN A 64 1.01 3.83 11.25
C ASN A 64 0.98 2.57 12.13
N ALA A 65 0.09 2.54 13.11
CA ALA A 65 -0.04 1.38 14.00
C ALA A 65 -0.50 0.13 13.23
N ARG A 66 -1.43 0.32 12.29
CA ARG A 66 -1.95 -0.82 11.50
C ARG A 66 -0.89 -1.41 10.59
N VAL A 67 -0.13 -0.59 9.88
CA VAL A 67 0.93 -1.12 9.00
C VAL A 67 2.08 -1.71 9.80
N ALA A 68 2.38 -1.14 10.96
CA ALA A 68 3.38 -1.71 11.86
C ALA A 68 2.96 -3.10 12.34
N ALA A 69 1.67 -3.30 12.64
CA ALA A 69 1.17 -4.61 13.04
C ALA A 69 1.30 -5.63 11.92
N LEU A 70 1.07 -5.23 10.67
CA LEU A 70 1.30 -6.11 9.53
C LEU A 70 2.76 -6.53 9.43
N CYS A 71 3.68 -5.59 9.64
CA CYS A 71 5.10 -5.90 9.60
C CYS A 71 5.51 -6.84 10.73
N GLU A 72 4.93 -6.70 11.91
CA GLU A 72 5.17 -7.65 13.01
C GLU A 72 4.74 -9.06 12.62
N ARG A 73 3.58 -9.20 12.00
CA ARG A 73 3.12 -10.49 11.50
C ARG A 73 4.05 -11.07 10.44
N ALA A 74 4.52 -10.22 9.53
CA ALA A 74 5.44 -10.67 8.48
C ALA A 74 6.75 -11.15 9.07
N ARG A 75 7.31 -10.42 10.01
CA ARG A 75 8.56 -10.81 10.68
C ARG A 75 8.40 -12.10 11.44
N ALA A 76 7.26 -12.30 12.10
CA ALA A 76 6.97 -13.55 12.80
C ALA A 76 6.90 -14.73 11.84
N ALA A 77 6.58 -14.49 10.57
CA ALA A 77 6.57 -15.51 9.52
C ALA A 77 7.91 -15.63 8.80
N GLY A 78 8.95 -14.95 9.27
CA GLY A 78 10.28 -15.02 8.69
C GLY A 78 10.52 -14.11 7.51
N VAL A 79 9.68 -13.11 7.29
CA VAL A 79 9.81 -12.18 6.18
C VAL A 79 10.25 -10.81 6.71
N SER A 80 11.35 -10.27 6.15
CA SER A 80 11.75 -8.90 6.45
C SER A 80 10.67 -7.95 5.95
N CYS A 81 10.28 -7.00 6.79
CA CYS A 81 9.19 -6.10 6.43
C CYS A 81 9.46 -4.69 6.91
N SER A 82 9.14 -3.74 6.06
CA SER A 82 9.14 -2.32 6.39
C SER A 82 7.79 -1.74 6.01
N SER A 83 7.43 -0.64 6.63
CA SER A 83 6.15 0.02 6.37
C SER A 83 6.32 1.52 6.31
N ALA A 84 5.42 2.16 5.58
CA ALA A 84 5.35 3.61 5.50
C ALA A 84 3.89 4.03 5.31
N VAL A 85 3.54 5.16 5.91
CA VAL A 85 2.27 5.83 5.67
C VAL A 85 2.59 7.17 5.03
N ARG A 86 1.95 7.47 3.92
CA ARG A 86 2.15 8.73 3.22
C ARG A 86 0.81 9.41 3.01
N VAL A 87 0.85 10.72 2.86
CA VAL A 87 -0.35 11.54 2.66
C VAL A 87 -0.25 12.17 1.29
N GLY A 88 -1.27 12.00 0.46
CA GLY A 88 -1.31 12.58 -0.87
C GLY A 88 -2.19 11.82 -1.83
N VAL A 89 -1.83 11.84 -3.10
CA VAL A 89 -2.57 11.15 -4.16
C VAL A 89 -2.06 9.73 -4.28
N ALA A 90 -2.93 8.76 -4.05
CA ALA A 90 -2.55 7.36 -3.95
C ALA A 90 -1.84 6.84 -5.20
N THR A 91 -2.37 7.10 -6.39
CA THR A 91 -1.75 6.64 -7.63
C THR A 91 -0.32 7.15 -7.76
N GLU A 92 -0.12 8.44 -7.52
CA GLU A 92 1.20 9.06 -7.64
C GLU A 92 2.18 8.51 -6.62
N LEU A 93 1.73 8.35 -5.36
CA LEU A 93 2.61 7.88 -4.30
C LEU A 93 2.97 6.41 -4.44
N ILE A 94 2.04 5.59 -4.89
CA ILE A 94 2.31 4.18 -5.16
C ILE A 94 3.35 4.04 -6.28
N LEU A 95 3.16 4.78 -7.37
CA LEU A 95 4.09 4.74 -8.50
C LEU A 95 5.47 5.27 -8.11
N ALA A 96 5.52 6.34 -7.31
CA ALA A 96 6.79 6.86 -6.81
C ALA A 96 7.51 5.83 -5.95
N GLU A 97 6.77 5.15 -5.07
CA GLU A 97 7.38 4.13 -4.21
C GLU A 97 7.88 2.93 -5.01
N LEU A 98 7.18 2.55 -6.07
CA LEU A 98 7.67 1.48 -6.96
C LEU A 98 9.02 1.86 -7.58
N ARG A 99 9.14 3.10 -8.03
CA ARG A 99 10.40 3.58 -8.63
C ARG A 99 11.51 3.70 -7.60
N ASP A 100 11.20 4.30 -6.45
CA ASP A 100 12.22 4.61 -5.43
C ASP A 100 12.72 3.35 -4.72
N SER A 101 11.86 2.39 -4.48
CA SER A 101 12.24 1.16 -3.80
C SER A 101 12.87 0.12 -4.72
N GLY A 102 12.68 0.26 -6.03
CA GLY A 102 13.08 -0.77 -6.97
C GLY A 102 12.29 -2.05 -6.82
N ALA A 103 11.06 -1.98 -6.30
CA ALA A 103 10.24 -3.16 -6.06
C ALA A 103 10.12 -4.03 -7.30
N VAL A 104 10.09 -5.35 -7.10
CA VAL A 104 10.00 -6.31 -8.20
C VAL A 104 8.57 -6.58 -8.62
N GLY A 105 7.61 -6.17 -7.83
CA GLY A 105 6.19 -6.33 -8.11
C GLY A 105 5.35 -5.54 -7.12
N LEU A 106 4.09 -5.37 -7.47
CA LEU A 106 3.11 -4.68 -6.64
C LEU A 106 1.91 -5.60 -6.41
N VAL A 107 1.49 -5.69 -5.15
CA VAL A 107 0.27 -6.39 -4.78
C VAL A 107 -0.69 -5.37 -4.18
N LEU A 108 -1.93 -5.40 -4.61
CA LEU A 108 -2.97 -4.59 -4.00
C LEU A 108 -4.31 -5.33 -4.02
N GLY A 109 -5.16 -4.99 -3.07
CA GLY A 109 -6.51 -5.53 -3.04
C GLY A 109 -7.35 -4.89 -4.13
N ARG A 110 -8.19 -5.72 -4.76
CA ARG A 110 -9.18 -5.17 -5.69
C ARG A 110 -10.19 -4.35 -4.91
N SER A 111 -10.56 -3.21 -5.46
CA SER A 111 -11.51 -2.35 -4.82
C SER A 111 -12.81 -3.07 -4.50
N ASP A 112 -13.19 -3.01 -3.24
CA ASP A 112 -14.52 -3.35 -2.81
C ASP A 112 -15.30 -2.05 -2.60
N LYS A 113 -16.61 -2.10 -2.66
CA LYS A 113 -17.46 -0.90 -2.52
C LYS A 113 -17.59 -0.43 -1.08
N GLY A 114 -16.65 -0.76 -0.23
CA GLY A 114 -16.66 -0.32 1.16
C GLY A 114 -16.28 1.15 1.29
N ALA A 115 -16.87 1.82 2.26
CA ALA A 115 -16.71 3.25 2.49
C ALA A 115 -15.27 3.67 2.81
N LEU A 116 -14.40 2.75 3.14
CA LEU A 116 -13.02 3.03 3.52
C LEU A 116 -12.05 3.02 2.33
N MET A 117 -12.52 2.72 1.13
CA MET A 117 -11.67 2.41 -0.01
C MET A 117 -11.76 3.40 -1.15
N ARG A 118 -11.64 4.66 -0.84
CA ARG A 118 -11.82 5.70 -1.86
C ARG A 118 -10.82 5.62 -2.99
N TRP A 119 -9.63 5.15 -2.72
CA TRP A 119 -8.56 5.17 -3.74
C TRP A 119 -8.38 3.86 -4.48
N LEU A 120 -8.97 2.76 -4.01
CA LEU A 120 -8.87 1.49 -4.71
C LEU A 120 -10.03 1.22 -5.65
N VAL A 121 -10.92 2.19 -5.84
CA VAL A 121 -12.03 2.04 -6.78
C VAL A 121 -11.58 2.49 -8.16
N GLY A 122 -11.55 1.58 -9.08
CA GLY A 122 -11.40 1.82 -10.50
C GLY A 122 -10.30 2.77 -10.94
N SER A 123 -10.32 4.03 -10.54
CA SER A 123 -9.38 5.04 -11.05
C SER A 123 -7.95 4.83 -10.55
N VAL A 124 -7.76 4.50 -9.28
CA VAL A 124 -6.40 4.28 -8.75
C VAL A 124 -5.84 2.99 -9.31
N SER A 125 -6.58 1.89 -9.26
CA SER A 125 -6.13 0.63 -9.82
C SER A 125 -5.79 0.76 -11.30
N ARG A 126 -6.65 1.43 -12.08
CA ARG A 126 -6.40 1.64 -13.51
C ARG A 126 -5.16 2.50 -13.75
N GLY A 127 -5.01 3.58 -13.00
CA GLY A 127 -3.84 4.45 -13.13
C GLY A 127 -2.55 3.73 -12.80
N VAL A 128 -2.56 2.94 -11.73
CA VAL A 128 -1.39 2.17 -11.32
C VAL A 128 -1.07 1.08 -12.35
N ILE A 129 -2.06 0.33 -12.78
CA ILE A 129 -1.86 -0.75 -13.77
C ILE A 129 -1.31 -0.19 -15.06
N ALA A 130 -1.84 0.95 -15.53
CA ALA A 130 -1.42 1.55 -16.79
C ALA A 130 0.03 2.03 -16.76
N GLN A 131 0.56 2.41 -15.61
CA GLN A 131 1.85 3.08 -15.51
C GLN A 131 2.90 2.30 -14.70
N ALA A 132 2.52 1.22 -14.06
CA ALA A 132 3.45 0.48 -13.22
C ALA A 132 4.58 -0.13 -14.06
N PRO A 133 5.84 0.06 -13.64
CA PRO A 133 6.99 -0.53 -14.35
C PRO A 133 7.24 -1.99 -13.99
N VAL A 134 6.40 -2.60 -13.17
CA VAL A 134 6.55 -3.95 -12.65
C VAL A 134 5.21 -4.67 -12.74
N PRO A 135 5.21 -6.01 -12.62
CA PRO A 135 3.94 -6.74 -12.55
C PRO A 135 3.07 -6.30 -11.38
N VAL A 136 1.77 -6.25 -11.62
CA VAL A 136 0.77 -5.85 -10.62
C VAL A 136 -0.17 -7.03 -10.40
N THR A 137 -0.35 -7.40 -9.16
CA THR A 137 -1.29 -8.44 -8.77
C THR A 137 -2.46 -7.81 -8.02
N LEU A 138 -3.66 -8.01 -8.54
CA LEU A 138 -4.88 -7.58 -7.89
C LEU A 138 -5.50 -8.78 -7.16
N VAL A 139 -5.74 -8.63 -5.86
CA VAL A 139 -6.35 -9.67 -5.04
C VAL A 139 -7.80 -9.30 -4.76
N PRO A 140 -8.77 -10.15 -5.14
CA PRO A 140 -10.17 -9.86 -4.90
C PRO A 140 -10.57 -9.91 -3.43
#